data_99b043881e3cec349310ae180eccf5d4
#
_entry.id   99b043881e3cec349310ae180eccf5d4
#
_cell.length_a   1.000
_cell.length_b   1.000
_cell.length_c   1.000
_cell.angle_alpha   90.00
_cell.angle_beta   90.00
_cell.angle_gamma   90.00
#
_symmetry.space_group_name_H-M   'P 1'
#
loop_
_entity.id
_entity.type
_entity.pdbx_description
1 polymer ?
#
loop_
_entity_poly.entity_id
_entity_poly.type
_entity_poly.pdbx_seq_one_letter_code
_entity_poly.pdbx_strand_id
1 'polypeptide(L)'
;VRFGMLVTCIGYRNPNLLADMARTVDHLSHGRLILGLGAGWFQRDYDEYGYEFGTPGNRLADLADALPRIKRRWERLRPPPTRDIPILIGGGGERKTLRLAAQYANTWHGFGDVETLIHKNAVLDRWCAEVGRDPSEIERSTSIRRPPEAAADGLLAAGIDMVVIPVESHTMDYALENARKWVAWRDAA
;
A
#
# COMPACT_ATOMS: atom_id res chain seq x y z
N VAL A 1 -17.22 0.70 -3.75
CA VAL A 1 -15.80 0.62 -4.17
C VAL A 1 -14.95 1.41 -3.21
N ARG A 2 -13.87 0.80 -2.66
CA ARG A 2 -12.81 1.48 -1.90
C ARG A 2 -11.79 2.06 -2.89
N PHE A 3 -11.04 3.06 -2.48
CA PHE A 3 -10.00 3.68 -3.29
C PHE A 3 -8.86 4.23 -2.42
N GLY A 4 -7.71 4.46 -3.00
CA GLY A 4 -6.54 5.00 -2.33
C GLY A 4 -5.39 5.28 -3.29
N MET A 5 -4.33 5.87 -2.78
CA MET A 5 -3.08 6.07 -3.54
C MET A 5 -2.18 4.85 -3.37
N LEU A 6 -1.54 4.40 -4.44
CA LEU A 6 -0.56 3.32 -4.43
C LEU A 6 0.81 3.83 -4.94
N VAL A 7 1.52 4.57 -4.13
CA VAL A 7 1.30 5.03 -2.76
C VAL A 7 1.61 6.53 -2.67
N THR A 8 1.13 7.20 -1.60
CA THR A 8 1.57 8.55 -1.27
C THR A 8 2.98 8.51 -0.68
N CYS A 9 3.89 9.32 -1.23
CA CYS A 9 5.22 9.49 -0.65
C CYS A 9 5.13 10.34 0.62
N ILE A 10 5.70 9.83 1.73
CA ILE A 10 5.66 10.53 3.01
C ILE A 10 6.50 11.81 3.02
N GLY A 11 7.55 11.89 2.21
CA GLY A 11 8.43 13.05 2.13
C GLY A 11 7.80 14.31 1.52
N TYR A 12 6.63 14.20 0.88
CA TYR A 12 6.02 15.35 0.20
C TYR A 12 5.16 16.25 1.10
N ARG A 13 4.89 15.86 2.34
CA ARG A 13 4.07 16.68 3.24
C ARG A 13 4.20 16.29 4.71
N ASN A 14 3.85 17.23 5.58
CA ASN A 14 3.82 16.99 7.01
C ASN A 14 2.85 15.84 7.36
N PRO A 15 3.25 14.85 8.17
CA PRO A 15 2.41 13.70 8.51
C PRO A 15 1.08 14.07 9.20
N ASN A 16 1.06 15.12 10.03
CA ASN A 16 -0.17 15.57 10.67
C ASN A 16 -1.14 16.18 9.65
N LEU A 17 -0.61 16.98 8.69
CA LEU A 17 -1.42 17.51 7.60
C LEU A 17 -1.98 16.36 6.73
N LEU A 18 -1.16 15.35 6.42
CA LEU A 18 -1.60 14.18 5.68
C LEU A 18 -2.73 13.43 6.42
N ALA A 19 -2.63 13.30 7.74
CA ALA A 19 -3.68 12.72 8.56
C ALA A 19 -5.00 13.51 8.47
N ASP A 20 -4.93 14.86 8.53
CA ASP A 20 -6.10 15.73 8.39
C ASP A 20 -6.74 15.64 7.00
N MET A 21 -5.91 15.57 5.96
CA MET A 21 -6.37 15.35 4.57
C MET A 21 -7.05 13.99 4.43
N ALA A 22 -6.43 12.92 4.94
CA ALA A 22 -6.98 11.57 4.90
C ALA A 22 -8.33 11.49 5.62
N ARG A 23 -8.47 12.07 6.82
CA ARG A 23 -9.74 12.17 7.54
C ARG A 23 -10.80 12.91 6.71
N THR A 24 -10.44 14.00 6.05
CA THR A 24 -11.37 14.76 5.22
C THR A 24 -11.85 13.94 4.03
N VAL A 25 -10.94 13.24 3.34
CA VAL A 25 -11.30 12.34 2.24
C VAL A 25 -12.14 11.15 2.72
N ASP A 26 -11.86 10.62 3.90
CA ASP A 26 -12.64 9.55 4.51
C ASP A 26 -14.11 9.99 4.73
N HIS A 27 -14.32 11.19 5.30
CA HIS A 27 -15.66 11.76 5.45
C HIS A 27 -16.36 11.98 4.11
N LEU A 28 -15.72 12.65 3.15
CA LEU A 28 -16.29 12.93 1.83
C LEU A 28 -16.62 11.65 1.05
N SER A 29 -15.89 10.59 1.29
CA SER A 29 -16.08 9.30 0.63
C SER A 29 -16.98 8.33 1.40
N HIS A 30 -17.53 8.73 2.53
CA HIS A 30 -18.31 7.85 3.41
C HIS A 30 -17.53 6.57 3.78
N GLY A 31 -16.29 6.74 4.27
CA GLY A 31 -15.46 5.67 4.79
C GLY A 31 -14.86 4.73 3.73
N ARG A 32 -14.62 5.18 2.49
CA ARG A 32 -14.08 4.34 1.41
C ARG A 32 -12.58 4.49 1.18
N LEU A 33 -11.91 5.42 1.87
CA LEU A 33 -10.48 5.67 1.71
C LEU A 33 -9.62 4.51 2.23
N ILE A 34 -8.55 4.18 1.51
CA ILE A 34 -7.38 3.45 1.98
C ILE A 34 -6.19 4.41 1.89
N LEU A 35 -5.50 4.65 2.99
CA LEU A 35 -4.32 5.51 3.00
C LEU A 35 -3.08 4.70 2.63
N GLY A 36 -2.68 4.77 1.36
CA GLY A 36 -1.45 4.13 0.89
C GLY A 36 -0.23 5.00 1.13
N LEU A 37 0.79 4.45 1.79
CA LEU A 37 2.01 5.14 2.21
C LEU A 37 3.27 4.41 1.73
N GLY A 38 4.28 5.20 1.36
CA GLY A 38 5.61 4.72 1.00
C GLY A 38 6.70 5.71 1.35
N ALA A 39 7.94 5.25 1.40
CA ALA A 39 9.09 6.07 1.73
C ALA A 39 9.48 7.04 0.60
N GLY A 40 9.03 6.81 -0.62
CA GLY A 40 9.46 7.54 -1.81
C GLY A 40 10.73 6.97 -2.45
N TRP A 41 10.79 7.00 -3.78
CA TRP A 41 11.91 6.45 -4.55
C TRP A 41 12.24 7.25 -5.81
N PHE A 42 11.28 8.04 -6.31
CA PHE A 42 11.41 8.73 -7.59
C PHE A 42 12.00 10.12 -7.37
N GLN A 43 13.32 10.22 -7.52
CA GLN A 43 14.08 11.43 -7.23
C GLN A 43 13.60 12.65 -8.02
N ARG A 44 13.17 12.45 -9.27
CA ARG A 44 12.72 13.56 -10.13
C ARG A 44 11.59 14.40 -9.48
N ASP A 45 10.64 13.76 -8.79
CA ASP A 45 9.56 14.50 -8.11
C ASP A 45 10.13 15.39 -7.00
N TYR A 46 11.13 14.89 -6.26
CA TYR A 46 11.78 15.67 -5.20
C TYR A 46 12.50 16.88 -5.78
N ASP A 47 13.25 16.71 -6.87
CA ASP A 47 14.00 17.77 -7.54
C ASP A 47 13.04 18.81 -8.14
N GLU A 48 11.95 18.38 -8.79
CA GLU A 48 10.96 19.24 -9.45
C GLU A 48 10.17 20.11 -8.46
N TYR A 49 9.84 19.57 -7.29
CA TYR A 49 9.10 20.28 -6.25
C TYR A 49 9.97 20.86 -5.13
N GLY A 50 11.28 20.73 -5.22
CA GLY A 50 12.22 21.30 -4.27
C GLY A 50 12.23 20.60 -2.90
N TYR A 51 11.90 19.32 -2.84
CA TYR A 51 12.02 18.52 -1.64
C TYR A 51 13.41 17.91 -1.51
N GLU A 52 13.88 17.71 -0.26
CA GLU A 52 15.10 17.00 0.00
C GLU A 52 14.92 15.50 -0.23
N PHE A 53 15.63 14.90 -1.21
CA PHE A 53 15.55 13.48 -1.49
C PHE A 53 16.23 12.62 -0.41
N GLY A 54 17.36 13.06 0.10
CA GLY A 54 18.12 12.36 1.12
C GLY A 54 18.55 10.94 0.72
N THR A 55 18.79 10.10 1.73
CA THR A 55 19.15 8.69 1.53
C THR A 55 17.92 7.78 1.65
N PRO A 56 17.94 6.55 1.10
CA PRO A 56 16.89 5.58 1.34
C PRO A 56 16.66 5.30 2.84
N GLY A 57 17.74 5.36 3.64
CA GLY A 57 17.67 5.18 5.08
C GLY A 57 16.89 6.29 5.79
N ASN A 58 17.09 7.55 5.38
CA ASN A 58 16.39 8.72 5.91
C ASN A 58 14.90 8.66 5.55
N ARG A 59 14.58 8.42 4.27
CA ARG A 59 13.18 8.30 3.83
C ARG A 59 12.41 7.18 4.52
N LEU A 60 13.07 6.05 4.83
CA LEU A 60 12.47 4.98 5.63
C LEU A 60 12.33 5.35 7.11
N ALA A 61 13.24 6.16 7.66
CA ALA A 61 13.09 6.69 9.02
C ALA A 61 11.92 7.68 9.10
N ASP A 62 11.75 8.53 8.09
CA ASP A 62 10.62 9.46 7.98
C ASP A 62 9.28 8.70 7.92
N LEU A 63 9.21 7.61 7.15
CA LEU A 63 8.02 6.75 7.12
C LEU A 63 7.74 6.13 8.50
N ALA A 64 8.79 5.65 9.18
CA ALA A 64 8.65 5.06 10.51
C ALA A 64 8.18 6.07 11.58
N ASP A 65 8.64 7.33 11.51
CA ASP A 65 8.16 8.41 12.39
C ASP A 65 6.73 8.84 12.04
N ALA A 66 6.40 8.89 10.76
CA ALA A 66 5.10 9.38 10.29
C ALA A 66 3.92 8.46 10.69
N LEU A 67 4.10 7.15 10.62
CA LEU A 67 3.01 6.19 10.87
C LEU A 67 2.37 6.37 12.26
N PRO A 68 3.10 6.35 13.39
CA PRO A 68 2.51 6.59 14.69
C PRO A 68 1.99 8.02 14.85
N ARG A 69 2.58 9.02 14.19
CA ARG A 69 2.08 10.40 14.21
C ARG A 69 0.72 10.54 13.56
N ILE A 70 0.52 9.91 12.41
CA ILE A 70 -0.78 9.88 11.69
C ILE A 70 -1.84 9.25 12.60
N LYS A 71 -1.56 8.09 13.20
CA LYS A 71 -2.52 7.41 14.10
C LYS A 71 -2.89 8.29 15.30
N ARG A 72 -1.90 8.83 16.01
CA ARG A 72 -2.13 9.74 17.13
C ARG A 72 -2.88 11.02 16.72
N ARG A 73 -2.67 11.52 15.51
CA ARG A 73 -3.40 12.68 14.99
C ARG A 73 -4.88 12.35 14.81
N TRP A 74 -5.22 11.22 14.24
CA TRP A 74 -6.62 10.79 14.06
C TRP A 74 -7.38 10.69 15.39
N GLU A 75 -6.77 10.20 16.44
CA GLU A 75 -7.35 10.12 17.80
C GLU A 75 -7.76 11.50 18.35
N ARG A 76 -7.02 12.55 17.96
CA ARG A 76 -7.20 13.93 18.45
C ARG A 76 -8.12 14.78 17.58
N LEU A 77 -8.40 14.38 16.36
CA LEU A 77 -9.24 15.15 15.46
C LEU A 77 -10.70 15.19 15.93
N ARG A 78 -11.34 16.34 15.66
CA ARG A 78 -12.77 16.52 15.89
C ARG A 78 -13.39 17.19 14.67
N PRO A 79 -14.31 16.53 13.93
CA PRO A 79 -14.69 15.11 14.13
C PRO A 79 -13.52 14.15 13.83
N PRO A 80 -13.52 12.95 14.44
CA PRO A 80 -12.54 11.90 14.10
C PRO A 80 -12.82 11.34 12.69
N PRO A 81 -11.96 10.47 12.14
CA PRO A 81 -12.32 9.66 10.97
C PRO A 81 -13.65 8.91 11.18
N THR A 82 -14.36 8.61 10.09
CA THR A 82 -15.65 7.88 10.17
C THR A 82 -15.48 6.44 10.62
N ARG A 83 -14.28 5.90 10.48
CA ARG A 83 -13.82 4.56 10.89
C ARG A 83 -12.30 4.55 11.04
N ASP A 84 -11.75 3.45 11.47
CA ASP A 84 -10.30 3.23 11.34
C ASP A 84 -9.94 3.17 9.86
N ILE A 85 -9.23 4.22 9.39
CA ILE A 85 -8.79 4.30 7.99
C ILE A 85 -7.72 3.23 7.77
N PRO A 86 -7.93 2.26 6.85
CA PRO A 86 -6.93 1.25 6.57
C PRO A 86 -5.66 1.88 5.99
N ILE A 87 -4.51 1.42 6.48
CA ILE A 87 -3.19 1.82 5.98
C ILE A 87 -2.68 0.73 5.04
N LEU A 88 -2.31 1.13 3.82
CA LEU A 88 -1.53 0.31 2.91
C LEU A 88 -0.08 0.78 2.93
N ILE A 89 0.87 -0.15 3.06
CA ILE A 89 2.31 0.14 2.95
C ILE A 89 2.87 -0.55 1.73
N GLY A 90 3.48 0.24 0.83
CA GLY A 90 4.14 -0.24 -0.37
C GLY A 90 5.66 -0.36 -0.20
N GLY A 91 6.22 -1.44 -0.75
CA GLY A 91 7.66 -1.67 -0.80
C GLY A 91 8.11 -3.01 -0.25
N GLY A 92 9.27 -3.48 -0.70
CA GLY A 92 9.77 -4.85 -0.43
C GLY A 92 11.00 -4.91 0.49
N GLY A 93 11.35 -3.83 1.18
CA GLY A 93 12.55 -3.79 2.06
C GLY A 93 12.38 -4.66 3.31
N GLU A 94 13.13 -5.76 3.39
CA GLU A 94 12.93 -6.82 4.39
C GLU A 94 13.15 -6.38 5.84
N ARG A 95 14.16 -5.54 6.08
CA ARG A 95 14.56 -5.15 7.44
C ARG A 95 13.70 -4.03 8.03
N LYS A 96 13.23 -3.11 7.21
CA LYS A 96 12.51 -1.91 7.68
C LYS A 96 11.09 -1.86 7.16
N THR A 97 10.88 -1.95 5.83
CA THR A 97 9.54 -1.79 5.25
C THR A 97 8.59 -2.88 5.70
N LEU A 98 9.01 -4.17 5.64
CA LEU A 98 8.15 -5.27 6.08
C LEU A 98 7.90 -5.25 7.59
N ARG A 99 8.87 -4.79 8.39
CA ARG A 99 8.63 -4.57 9.83
C ARG A 99 7.58 -3.49 10.07
N LEU A 100 7.63 -2.37 9.33
CA LEU A 100 6.60 -1.33 9.42
C LEU A 100 5.24 -1.83 8.95
N ALA A 101 5.21 -2.65 7.89
CA ALA A 101 3.99 -3.30 7.44
C ALA A 101 3.40 -4.20 8.54
N ALA A 102 4.20 -5.04 9.19
CA ALA A 102 3.76 -5.86 10.31
C ALA A 102 3.17 -5.03 11.46
N GLN A 103 3.75 -3.86 11.76
CA GLN A 103 3.30 -2.99 12.85
C GLN A 103 2.05 -2.18 12.54
N TYR A 104 1.88 -1.72 11.29
CA TYR A 104 0.92 -0.67 10.97
C TYR A 104 -0.02 -0.95 9.81
N ALA A 105 0.34 -1.85 8.87
CA ALA A 105 -0.42 -2.02 7.65
C ALA A 105 -1.66 -2.90 7.84
N ASN A 106 -2.76 -2.54 7.17
CA ASN A 106 -3.89 -3.42 6.90
C ASN A 106 -3.72 -4.12 5.54
N THR A 107 -2.94 -3.52 4.64
CA THR A 107 -2.56 -4.11 3.36
C THR A 107 -1.07 -3.86 3.13
N TRP A 108 -0.34 -4.90 2.74
CA TRP A 108 1.02 -4.74 2.22
C TRP A 108 1.01 -4.90 0.70
N HIS A 109 1.69 -3.99 -0.01
CA HIS A 109 1.85 -4.09 -1.46
C HIS A 109 3.30 -4.41 -1.82
N GLY A 110 3.51 -5.65 -2.30
CA GLY A 110 4.79 -6.18 -2.73
C GLY A 110 4.95 -6.19 -4.25
N PHE A 111 6.21 -6.38 -4.68
CA PHE A 111 6.61 -6.48 -6.09
C PHE A 111 7.51 -7.68 -6.28
N GLY A 112 7.45 -8.28 -7.45
CA GLY A 112 8.31 -9.39 -7.85
C GLY A 112 7.54 -10.51 -8.55
N ASP A 113 8.28 -11.56 -8.86
CA ASP A 113 7.71 -12.83 -9.31
C ASP A 113 7.13 -13.63 -8.13
N VAL A 114 6.53 -14.77 -8.43
CA VAL A 114 5.89 -15.64 -7.45
C VAL A 114 6.87 -16.07 -6.34
N GLU A 115 8.08 -16.46 -6.69
CA GLU A 115 9.10 -16.89 -5.73
C GLU A 115 9.50 -15.75 -4.80
N THR A 116 9.72 -14.55 -5.33
CA THR A 116 9.98 -13.34 -4.55
C THR A 116 8.82 -13.03 -3.60
N LEU A 117 7.58 -13.13 -4.05
CA LEU A 117 6.40 -12.87 -3.22
C LEU A 117 6.26 -13.89 -2.09
N ILE A 118 6.48 -15.18 -2.34
CA ILE A 118 6.52 -16.23 -1.31
C ILE A 118 7.58 -15.89 -0.25
N HIS A 119 8.79 -15.57 -0.69
CA HIS A 119 9.86 -15.19 0.24
C HIS A 119 9.51 -13.95 1.07
N LYS A 120 8.98 -12.89 0.45
CA LYS A 120 8.60 -11.66 1.16
C LYS A 120 7.45 -11.87 2.14
N ASN A 121 6.48 -12.71 1.79
CA ASN A 121 5.40 -13.09 2.70
C ASN A 121 5.96 -13.81 3.93
N ALA A 122 6.86 -14.76 3.75
CA ALA A 122 7.51 -15.44 4.88
C ALA A 122 8.32 -14.47 5.77
N VAL A 123 8.94 -13.43 5.18
CA VAL A 123 9.61 -12.39 5.97
C VAL A 123 8.59 -11.52 6.73
N LEU A 124 7.48 -11.16 6.11
CA LEU A 124 6.41 -10.40 6.76
C LEU A 124 5.81 -11.18 7.93
N ASP A 125 5.55 -12.47 7.76
CA ASP A 125 5.01 -13.33 8.81
C ASP A 125 5.95 -13.43 10.02
N ARG A 126 7.27 -13.53 9.79
CA ARG A 126 8.27 -13.47 10.89
C ARG A 126 8.21 -12.13 11.64
N TRP A 127 8.10 -11.01 10.93
CA TRP A 127 7.94 -9.72 11.57
C TRP A 127 6.61 -9.60 12.34
N CYS A 128 5.52 -10.18 11.82
CA CYS A 128 4.25 -10.25 12.56
C CYS A 128 4.42 -11.02 13.87
N ALA A 129 5.08 -12.17 13.86
CA ALA A 129 5.38 -12.93 15.06
C ALA A 129 6.23 -12.13 16.07
N GLU A 130 7.25 -11.39 15.60
CA GLU A 130 8.09 -10.55 16.47
C GLU A 130 7.34 -9.37 17.12
N VAL A 131 6.31 -8.82 16.44
CA VAL A 131 5.51 -7.72 16.99
C VAL A 131 4.24 -8.19 17.68
N GLY A 132 3.99 -9.49 17.75
CA GLY A 132 2.83 -10.09 18.40
C GLY A 132 1.52 -9.87 17.65
N ARG A 133 1.55 -9.84 16.30
CA ARG A 133 0.40 -9.62 15.45
C ARG A 133 0.07 -10.85 14.61
N ASP A 134 -1.21 -11.14 14.44
CA ASP A 134 -1.65 -12.19 13.51
C ASP A 134 -1.35 -11.77 12.05
N PRO A 135 -0.54 -12.54 11.30
CA PRO A 135 -0.23 -12.23 9.91
C PRO A 135 -1.49 -12.22 8.99
N SER A 136 -2.56 -12.93 9.35
CA SER A 136 -3.82 -12.93 8.59
C SER A 136 -4.58 -11.60 8.62
N GLU A 137 -4.23 -10.69 9.54
CA GLU A 137 -4.80 -9.33 9.58
C GLU A 137 -4.26 -8.42 8.47
N ILE A 138 -3.24 -8.85 7.73
CA ILE A 138 -2.61 -8.05 6.67
C ILE A 138 -2.92 -8.67 5.32
N GLU A 139 -3.75 -8.01 4.52
CA GLU A 139 -4.01 -8.35 3.12
C GLU A 139 -2.72 -8.21 2.29
N ARG A 140 -2.35 -9.24 1.53
CA ARG A 140 -1.17 -9.23 0.64
C ARG A 140 -1.58 -8.85 -0.76
N SER A 141 -0.94 -7.82 -1.30
CA SER A 141 -1.26 -7.37 -2.65
C SER A 141 -0.02 -7.25 -3.54
N THR A 142 -0.23 -7.41 -4.83
CA THR A 142 0.78 -7.16 -5.86
C THR A 142 0.17 -6.60 -7.12
N SER A 143 0.99 -5.98 -7.98
CA SER A 143 0.58 -5.55 -9.31
C SER A 143 0.93 -6.59 -10.36
N ILE A 144 0.02 -6.86 -11.28
CA ILE A 144 0.21 -7.83 -12.36
C ILE A 144 -0.31 -7.30 -13.70
N ARG A 145 0.44 -7.52 -14.77
CA ARG A 145 0.05 -7.18 -16.15
C ARG A 145 -0.41 -8.41 -16.95
N ARG A 146 -0.06 -9.62 -16.48
CA ARG A 146 -0.46 -10.87 -17.12
C ARG A 146 -1.93 -11.18 -16.84
N PRO A 147 -2.61 -11.89 -17.75
CA PRO A 147 -3.98 -12.32 -17.52
C PRO A 147 -4.05 -13.45 -16.48
N PRO A 148 -5.25 -13.73 -15.91
CA PRO A 148 -5.40 -14.72 -14.82
C PRO A 148 -4.96 -16.12 -15.21
N GLU A 149 -5.17 -16.57 -16.43
CA GLU A 149 -4.79 -17.90 -16.91
C GLU A 149 -3.28 -18.16 -16.82
N ALA A 150 -2.48 -17.09 -16.82
CA ALA A 150 -1.01 -17.15 -16.74
C ALA A 150 -0.43 -16.82 -15.37
N ALA A 151 -1.26 -16.41 -14.41
CA ALA A 151 -0.74 -15.87 -13.16
C ALA A 151 -1.53 -16.24 -11.90
N ALA A 152 -2.82 -16.54 -11.99
CA ALA A 152 -3.70 -16.67 -10.82
C ALA A 152 -3.24 -17.77 -9.86
N ASP A 153 -3.00 -18.97 -10.34
CA ASP A 153 -2.60 -20.12 -9.50
C ASP A 153 -1.30 -19.83 -8.73
N GLY A 154 -0.32 -19.22 -9.41
CA GLY A 154 0.95 -18.86 -8.78
C GLY A 154 0.79 -17.77 -7.70
N LEU A 155 -0.08 -16.80 -7.93
CA LEU A 155 -0.36 -15.73 -6.96
C LEU A 155 -1.14 -16.26 -5.74
N LEU A 156 -2.12 -17.14 -5.97
CA LEU A 156 -2.84 -17.83 -4.89
C LEU A 156 -1.88 -18.68 -4.05
N ALA A 157 -1.01 -19.45 -4.69
CA ALA A 157 0.00 -20.25 -4.01
C ALA A 157 1.01 -19.39 -3.23
N ALA A 158 1.26 -18.16 -3.68
CA ALA A 158 2.07 -17.18 -2.97
C ALA A 158 1.33 -16.49 -1.82
N GLY A 159 0.05 -16.76 -1.60
CA GLY A 159 -0.75 -16.11 -0.55
C GLY A 159 -1.09 -14.66 -0.86
N ILE A 160 -1.31 -14.32 -2.13
CA ILE A 160 -1.73 -12.98 -2.54
C ILE A 160 -3.26 -12.89 -2.51
N ASP A 161 -3.78 -11.98 -1.70
CA ASP A 161 -5.21 -11.76 -1.48
C ASP A 161 -5.81 -10.75 -2.46
N MET A 162 -4.99 -9.77 -2.91
CA MET A 162 -5.46 -8.69 -3.77
C MET A 162 -4.50 -8.45 -4.94
N VAL A 163 -5.06 -8.43 -6.14
CA VAL A 163 -4.31 -8.15 -7.37
C VAL A 163 -4.66 -6.75 -7.88
N VAL A 164 -3.64 -5.94 -8.12
CA VAL A 164 -3.77 -4.63 -8.76
C VAL A 164 -3.46 -4.77 -10.25
N ILE A 165 -4.44 -4.47 -11.09
CA ILE A 165 -4.30 -4.50 -12.54
C ILE A 165 -4.02 -3.09 -13.03
N PRO A 166 -2.79 -2.77 -13.49
CA PRO A 166 -2.51 -1.48 -14.08
C PRO A 166 -3.34 -1.27 -15.34
N VAL A 167 -4.10 -0.19 -15.37
CA VAL A 167 -4.82 0.27 -16.55
C VAL A 167 -4.13 1.54 -17.03
N GLU A 168 -3.37 1.40 -18.10
CA GLU A 168 -2.60 2.49 -18.70
C GLU A 168 -3.19 2.80 -20.08
N SER A 169 -3.29 4.08 -20.40
CA SER A 169 -3.64 4.52 -21.73
C SER A 169 -2.85 5.78 -22.09
N HIS A 170 -2.28 5.78 -23.26
CA HIS A 170 -1.73 6.98 -23.90
C HIS A 170 -2.79 7.72 -24.74
N THR A 171 -4.00 7.16 -24.79
CA THR A 171 -5.18 7.68 -25.49
C THR A 171 -6.35 7.74 -24.54
N MET A 172 -7.50 8.28 -24.98
CA MET A 172 -8.74 8.31 -24.17
C MET A 172 -9.35 6.92 -23.94
N ASP A 173 -8.92 5.91 -24.69
CA ASP A 173 -9.40 4.53 -24.57
C ASP A 173 -8.50 3.73 -23.63
N TYR A 174 -8.96 3.49 -22.42
CA TYR A 174 -8.27 2.64 -21.46
C TYR A 174 -8.33 1.16 -21.85
N ALA A 175 -7.19 0.50 -21.87
CA ALA A 175 -7.10 -0.94 -22.14
C ALA A 175 -7.66 -1.76 -20.96
N LEU A 176 -8.97 -1.89 -20.88
CA LEU A 176 -9.67 -2.60 -19.79
C LEU A 176 -9.73 -4.12 -19.97
N GLU A 177 -9.25 -4.65 -21.09
CA GLU A 177 -9.41 -6.07 -21.42
C GLU A 177 -8.84 -6.99 -20.32
N ASN A 178 -7.61 -6.73 -19.88
CA ASN A 178 -6.99 -7.53 -18.82
C ASN A 178 -7.74 -7.39 -17.49
N ALA A 179 -8.19 -6.20 -17.15
CA ALA A 179 -8.99 -6.00 -15.94
C ALA A 179 -10.32 -6.77 -15.99
N ARG A 180 -11.00 -6.81 -17.17
CA ARG A 180 -12.22 -7.59 -17.37
C ARG A 180 -11.98 -9.10 -17.22
N LYS A 181 -10.85 -9.62 -17.73
CA LYS A 181 -10.47 -11.03 -17.56
C LYS A 181 -10.30 -11.39 -16.08
N TRP A 182 -9.61 -10.54 -15.31
CA TRP A 182 -9.44 -10.74 -13.87
C TRP A 182 -10.76 -10.65 -13.10
N VAL A 183 -11.65 -9.75 -13.46
CA VAL A 183 -13.00 -9.66 -12.86
C VAL A 183 -13.80 -10.93 -13.15
N ALA A 184 -13.82 -11.38 -14.42
CA ALA A 184 -14.51 -12.60 -14.81
C ALA A 184 -13.95 -13.85 -14.11
N TRP A 185 -12.63 -13.95 -13.98
CA TRP A 185 -11.97 -15.02 -13.25
C TRP A 185 -12.38 -15.03 -11.75
N ARG A 186 -12.35 -13.88 -11.09
CA ARG A 186 -12.77 -13.73 -9.68
C ARG A 186 -14.22 -14.16 -9.47
N ASP A 187 -15.12 -13.78 -10.39
CA ASP A 187 -16.56 -14.03 -10.27
C ASP A 187 -16.93 -15.49 -10.58
N ALA A 188 -16.01 -16.27 -11.19
CA ALA A 188 -16.16 -17.69 -11.50
C ALA A 188 -15.50 -18.60 -10.44
N ALA A 189 -14.64 -18.09 -9.57
CA ALA A 189 -13.98 -18.83 -8.51
C ALA A 189 -14.82 -18.87 -7.23
#